data_c420e2116b07712a777a765db07bb801
#
_entry.id   c420e2116b07712a777a765db07bb801
#
_cell.length_a   1.000
_cell.length_b   1.000
_cell.length_c   1.000
_cell.angle_alpha   90.00
_cell.angle_beta   90.00
_cell.angle_gamma   90.00
#
_symmetry.space_group_name_H-M   'P 1'
#
loop_
_entity.id
_entity.type
_entity.pdbx_description
1 polymer ?
#
loop_
_entity_poly.entity_id
_entity_poly.type
_entity_poly.pdbx_seq_one_letter_code
_entity_poly.pdbx_strand_id
1 'polypeptide(L)'
;MLRRSLLTLALASLALTAQAQDKKDIVFGATAGPYADQIKLGIKPLLEKKGYRVKVVEFNDYIQPNFALAQGSLDANAFQHIVYLTKFATENKLAISELLKVPTAPIAIYSHRHKSLDEVKEGSTVALPNDPTNAARALVVLEQLGWLKLRDGVDPIRASEKDVAVNLKKIKLIPLEAAQLPRSLADTDYSFINGNFALASGLKITEALALEKTGPTYQNVVAVRTDDKDKPWVRDIAEAYRSREFLAVTEKSFPGFVKTDYQQALSGTATASR
;
A
#
# COMPACT_ATOMS: atom_id res chain seq x y z
N MET A 1 -55.92 17.12 -38.53
CA MET A 1 -54.55 17.37 -38.07
C MET A 1 -54.20 16.91 -36.65
N LEU A 2 -55.12 16.22 -35.94
CA LEU A 2 -54.93 15.76 -34.55
C LEU A 2 -54.35 14.34 -34.36
N ARG A 3 -54.16 13.56 -35.41
CA ARG A 3 -53.66 12.18 -35.29
C ARG A 3 -52.17 11.99 -35.47
N ARG A 4 -51.42 13.06 -35.86
CA ARG A 4 -49.97 12.96 -36.05
C ARG A 4 -49.15 13.40 -34.80
N SER A 5 -49.76 14.09 -33.86
CA SER A 5 -49.09 14.61 -32.66
C SER A 5 -49.05 13.58 -31.49
N LEU A 6 -49.80 12.48 -31.54
CA LEU A 6 -49.85 11.48 -30.48
C LEU A 6 -48.79 10.36 -30.62
N LEU A 7 -48.20 10.22 -31.79
CA LEU A 7 -47.17 9.19 -32.05
C LEU A 7 -45.77 9.68 -31.70
N THR A 8 -45.53 10.99 -31.59
CA THR A 8 -44.22 11.56 -31.25
C THR A 8 -43.98 11.60 -29.74
N LEU A 9 -45.02 11.57 -28.92
CA LEU A 9 -44.86 11.58 -27.45
C LEU A 9 -44.58 10.16 -26.87
N ALA A 10 -44.92 9.07 -27.58
CA ALA A 10 -44.69 7.69 -27.13
C ALA A 10 -43.24 7.20 -27.36
N LEU A 11 -42.50 7.84 -28.27
CA LEU A 11 -41.08 7.48 -28.53
C LEU A 11 -40.10 8.19 -27.58
N ALA A 12 -40.50 9.27 -26.93
CA ALA A 12 -39.62 10.01 -26.00
C ALA A 12 -39.56 9.39 -24.59
N SER A 13 -40.46 8.49 -24.25
CA SER A 13 -40.48 7.82 -22.93
C SER A 13 -39.73 6.49 -22.87
N LEU A 14 -39.21 5.97 -23.97
CA LEU A 14 -38.43 4.72 -24.00
C LEU A 14 -36.90 4.95 -23.87
N ALA A 15 -36.43 6.18 -23.80
CA ALA A 15 -34.98 6.49 -23.83
C ALA A 15 -34.37 6.71 -22.45
N LEU A 16 -35.06 6.45 -21.34
CA LEU A 16 -34.60 6.80 -19.98
C LEU A 16 -34.40 5.63 -19.02
N THR A 17 -34.34 4.40 -19.54
CA THR A 17 -33.82 3.28 -18.73
C THR A 17 -32.54 2.73 -19.36
N ALA A 18 -31.53 3.58 -19.47
CA ALA A 18 -30.15 3.09 -19.40
C ALA A 18 -29.97 2.64 -17.94
N GLN A 19 -30.44 1.43 -17.61
CA GLN A 19 -30.04 0.75 -16.40
C GLN A 19 -28.51 0.75 -16.42
N ALA A 20 -27.91 1.46 -15.49
CA ALA A 20 -26.49 1.29 -15.21
C ALA A 20 -26.30 -0.21 -14.98
N GLN A 21 -25.73 -0.89 -15.98
CA GLN A 21 -25.48 -2.32 -15.91
C GLN A 21 -24.63 -2.55 -14.68
N ASP A 22 -25.16 -3.26 -13.68
CA ASP A 22 -24.46 -3.54 -12.45
C ASP A 22 -23.09 -4.11 -12.78
N LYS A 23 -22.03 -3.42 -12.34
CA LYS A 23 -20.66 -3.85 -12.56
C LYS A 23 -20.48 -5.25 -11.96
N LYS A 24 -20.13 -6.23 -12.80
CA LYS A 24 -19.92 -7.63 -12.38
C LYS A 24 -18.43 -7.98 -12.28
N ASP A 25 -17.58 -7.30 -13.02
CA ASP A 25 -16.14 -7.56 -13.03
C ASP A 25 -15.41 -6.53 -12.19
N ILE A 26 -14.54 -6.99 -11.28
CA ILE A 26 -13.65 -6.15 -10.48
C ILE A 26 -12.21 -6.58 -10.73
N VAL A 27 -11.39 -5.66 -11.21
CA VAL A 27 -9.97 -5.89 -11.45
C VAL A 27 -9.16 -5.18 -10.38
N PHE A 28 -8.52 -5.94 -9.52
CA PHE A 28 -7.58 -5.42 -8.53
C PHE A 28 -6.15 -5.41 -9.06
N GLY A 29 -5.41 -4.34 -8.76
CA GLY A 29 -3.96 -4.30 -8.86
C GLY A 29 -3.31 -4.41 -7.48
N ALA A 30 -2.24 -5.18 -7.38
CA ALA A 30 -1.43 -5.25 -6.16
C ALA A 30 0.03 -5.53 -6.51
N THR A 31 0.96 -5.25 -5.59
CA THR A 31 2.29 -5.83 -5.74
C THR A 31 2.25 -7.33 -5.49
N ALA A 32 3.09 -8.08 -6.21
CA ALA A 32 3.27 -9.51 -5.99
C ALA A 32 3.59 -9.81 -4.52
N GLY A 33 3.11 -10.94 -4.04
CA GLY A 33 3.24 -11.36 -2.64
C GLY A 33 2.08 -10.92 -1.75
N PRO A 34 2.31 -10.47 -0.52
CA PRO A 34 1.29 -10.44 0.53
C PRO A 34 0.08 -9.56 0.24
N TYR A 35 0.19 -8.49 -0.53
CA TYR A 35 -0.98 -7.67 -0.86
C TYR A 35 -1.86 -8.33 -1.94
N ALA A 36 -1.27 -8.97 -2.94
CA ALA A 36 -2.01 -9.81 -3.86
C ALA A 36 -2.66 -11.00 -3.14
N ASP A 37 -1.96 -11.60 -2.17
CA ASP A 37 -2.46 -12.72 -1.39
C ASP A 37 -3.60 -12.32 -0.45
N GLN A 38 -3.56 -11.13 0.17
CA GLN A 38 -4.70 -10.60 0.94
C GLN A 38 -5.96 -10.55 0.09
N ILE A 39 -5.83 -10.06 -1.15
CA ILE A 39 -6.96 -9.99 -2.08
C ILE A 39 -7.43 -11.40 -2.47
N LYS A 40 -6.51 -12.28 -2.89
CA LYS A 40 -6.84 -13.63 -3.36
C LYS A 40 -7.46 -14.52 -2.27
N LEU A 41 -6.90 -14.45 -1.06
CA LEU A 41 -7.32 -15.33 0.04
C LEU A 41 -8.51 -14.76 0.83
N GLY A 42 -8.59 -13.44 0.95
CA GLY A 42 -9.57 -12.80 1.83
C GLY A 42 -10.68 -12.05 1.09
N ILE A 43 -10.35 -11.21 0.13
CA ILE A 43 -11.32 -10.28 -0.46
C ILE A 43 -12.07 -10.91 -1.64
N LYS A 44 -11.35 -11.55 -2.56
CA LYS A 44 -11.92 -12.19 -3.73
C LYS A 44 -13.05 -13.17 -3.38
N PRO A 45 -12.89 -14.13 -2.45
CA PRO A 45 -13.97 -15.06 -2.11
C PRO A 45 -15.22 -14.36 -1.57
N LEU A 46 -15.08 -13.26 -0.85
CA LEU A 46 -16.20 -12.50 -0.29
C LEU A 46 -16.96 -11.74 -1.37
N LEU A 47 -16.26 -11.13 -2.32
CA LEU A 47 -16.86 -10.44 -3.45
C LEU A 47 -17.51 -11.43 -4.43
N GLU A 48 -16.91 -12.60 -4.65
CA GLU A 48 -17.48 -13.64 -5.49
C GLU A 48 -18.80 -14.20 -4.93
N LYS A 49 -18.93 -14.32 -3.60
CA LYS A 49 -20.21 -14.64 -2.94
C LYS A 49 -21.30 -13.59 -3.19
N LYS A 50 -20.92 -12.33 -3.42
CA LYS A 50 -21.83 -11.25 -3.81
C LYS A 50 -22.13 -11.22 -5.32
N GLY A 51 -21.57 -12.14 -6.11
CA GLY A 51 -21.82 -12.29 -7.54
C GLY A 51 -20.86 -11.52 -8.44
N TYR A 52 -19.76 -10.98 -7.91
CA TYR A 52 -18.69 -10.38 -8.72
C TYR A 52 -17.76 -11.44 -9.30
N ARG A 53 -17.11 -11.12 -10.41
CA ARG A 53 -15.95 -11.84 -10.94
C ARG A 53 -14.70 -11.01 -10.61
N VAL A 54 -13.79 -11.57 -9.80
CA VAL A 54 -12.63 -10.83 -9.32
C VAL A 54 -11.35 -11.34 -9.98
N LYS A 55 -10.64 -10.42 -10.67
CA LYS A 55 -9.32 -10.63 -11.23
C LYS A 55 -8.28 -9.86 -10.41
N VAL A 56 -7.13 -10.48 -10.17
CA VAL A 56 -5.98 -9.84 -9.53
C VAL A 56 -4.84 -9.75 -10.54
N VAL A 57 -4.33 -8.54 -10.74
CA VAL A 57 -3.16 -8.24 -11.58
C VAL A 57 -2.01 -7.87 -10.66
N GLU A 58 -0.90 -8.59 -10.80
CA GLU A 58 0.29 -8.37 -9.99
C GLU A 58 1.31 -7.51 -10.70
N PHE A 59 1.93 -6.61 -9.94
CA PHE A 59 2.95 -5.68 -10.38
C PHE A 59 4.23 -5.87 -9.57
N ASN A 60 5.36 -5.57 -10.19
CA ASN A 60 6.68 -5.66 -9.57
C ASN A 60 7.29 -4.28 -9.24
N ASP A 61 6.48 -3.24 -9.29
CA ASP A 61 6.87 -1.84 -9.01
C ASP A 61 5.71 -1.08 -8.33
N TYR A 62 5.99 0.16 -7.90
CA TYR A 62 5.00 1.02 -7.25
C TYR A 62 4.40 2.10 -8.18
N ILE A 63 4.82 2.16 -9.43
CA ILE A 63 4.44 3.20 -10.40
C ILE A 63 3.24 2.76 -11.23
N GLN A 64 3.35 1.60 -11.88
CA GLN A 64 2.37 1.08 -12.82
C GLN A 64 0.96 0.90 -12.23
N PRO A 65 0.76 0.40 -10.99
CA PRO A 65 -0.58 0.18 -10.45
C PRO A 65 -1.43 1.44 -10.38
N ASN A 66 -0.83 2.61 -10.11
CA ASN A 66 -1.57 3.87 -10.01
C ASN A 66 -1.97 4.42 -11.38
N PHE A 67 -1.11 4.31 -12.38
CA PHE A 67 -1.47 4.67 -13.76
C PHE A 67 -2.56 3.74 -14.31
N ALA A 68 -2.43 2.42 -14.09
CA ALA A 68 -3.43 1.44 -14.51
C ALA A 68 -4.80 1.70 -13.85
N LEU A 69 -4.82 2.11 -12.57
CA LEU A 69 -6.04 2.50 -11.88
C LEU A 69 -6.66 3.76 -12.48
N ALA A 70 -5.87 4.81 -12.68
CA ALA A 70 -6.34 6.08 -13.21
C ALA A 70 -6.88 5.94 -14.64
N GLN A 71 -6.27 5.08 -15.46
CA GLN A 71 -6.66 4.79 -16.84
C GLN A 71 -7.86 3.82 -16.96
N GLY A 72 -8.35 3.26 -15.85
CA GLY A 72 -9.48 2.33 -15.84
C GLY A 72 -9.15 0.89 -16.18
N SER A 73 -7.88 0.53 -16.33
CA SER A 73 -7.43 -0.86 -16.49
C SER A 73 -7.55 -1.68 -15.20
N LEU A 74 -7.58 -0.99 -14.06
CA LEU A 74 -7.91 -1.53 -12.75
C LEU A 74 -9.12 -0.78 -12.18
N ASP A 75 -9.81 -1.43 -11.25
CA ASP A 75 -10.91 -0.84 -10.49
C ASP A 75 -10.48 -0.39 -9.10
N ALA A 76 -9.56 -1.12 -8.50
CA ALA A 76 -8.93 -0.80 -7.24
C ALA A 76 -7.48 -1.27 -7.24
N ASN A 77 -6.64 -0.67 -6.40
CA ASN A 77 -5.33 -1.22 -6.09
C ASN A 77 -5.05 -1.22 -4.58
N ALA A 78 -4.16 -2.13 -4.14
CA ALA A 78 -3.74 -2.24 -2.75
C ALA A 78 -2.25 -2.63 -2.70
N PHE A 79 -1.37 -1.64 -2.47
CA PHE A 79 0.09 -1.86 -2.39
C PHE A 79 0.83 -0.74 -1.67
N GLN A 80 0.21 0.42 -1.46
CA GLN A 80 0.83 1.69 -1.08
C GLN A 80 0.22 2.28 0.18
N HIS A 81 1.00 3.02 0.96
CA HIS A 81 0.50 3.82 2.07
C HIS A 81 0.00 5.19 1.59
N ILE A 82 -0.81 5.85 2.43
CA ILE A 82 -1.48 7.10 2.06
C ILE A 82 -0.50 8.22 1.66
N VAL A 83 0.67 8.31 2.30
CA VAL A 83 1.68 9.32 1.96
C VAL A 83 2.17 9.15 0.53
N TYR A 84 2.45 7.90 0.10
CA TYR A 84 2.84 7.59 -1.27
C TYR A 84 1.70 7.91 -2.25
N LEU A 85 0.48 7.41 -1.97
CA LEU A 85 -0.69 7.65 -2.81
C LEU A 85 -0.91 9.15 -3.04
N THR A 86 -0.94 9.93 -1.96
CA THR A 86 -1.20 11.38 -2.03
C THR A 86 -0.14 12.10 -2.84
N LYS A 87 1.15 11.82 -2.56
CA LYS A 87 2.25 12.42 -3.31
C LYS A 87 2.19 12.04 -4.79
N PHE A 88 2.08 10.75 -5.09
CA PHE A 88 2.06 10.25 -6.46
C PHE A 88 0.87 10.80 -7.27
N ALA A 89 -0.34 10.77 -6.68
CA ALA A 89 -1.54 11.28 -7.32
C ALA A 89 -1.44 12.79 -7.61
N THR A 90 -0.91 13.57 -6.66
CA THR A 90 -0.73 15.02 -6.82
C THR A 90 0.27 15.35 -7.92
N GLU A 91 1.45 14.73 -7.90
CA GLU A 91 2.54 14.99 -8.85
C GLU A 91 2.16 14.58 -10.28
N ASN A 92 1.39 13.50 -10.44
CA ASN A 92 0.97 12.98 -11.73
C ASN A 92 -0.45 13.43 -12.13
N LYS A 93 -1.11 14.27 -11.32
CA LYS A 93 -2.47 14.79 -11.55
C LYS A 93 -3.50 13.68 -11.78
N LEU A 94 -3.43 12.62 -10.98
CA LEU A 94 -4.33 11.48 -11.07
C LEU A 94 -5.53 11.64 -10.13
N ALA A 95 -6.74 11.39 -10.63
CA ALA A 95 -7.97 11.40 -9.86
C ALA A 95 -8.19 10.03 -9.16
N ILE A 96 -7.28 9.65 -8.28
CA ILE A 96 -7.34 8.45 -7.45
C ILE A 96 -7.29 8.79 -5.97
N SER A 97 -8.01 8.05 -5.15
CA SER A 97 -8.20 8.36 -3.72
C SER A 97 -8.17 7.10 -2.87
N GLU A 98 -7.80 7.28 -1.60
CA GLU A 98 -7.96 6.24 -0.59
C GLU A 98 -9.42 5.85 -0.42
N LEU A 99 -9.67 4.54 -0.33
CA LEU A 99 -10.94 3.98 0.11
C LEU A 99 -10.89 3.63 1.60
N LEU A 100 -9.90 2.84 2.00
CA LEU A 100 -9.69 2.42 3.38
C LEU A 100 -8.26 1.88 3.59
N LYS A 101 -7.84 1.81 4.84
CA LYS A 101 -6.59 1.18 5.25
C LYS A 101 -6.67 -0.34 5.19
N VAL A 102 -5.53 -1.01 5.01
CA VAL A 102 -5.42 -2.48 5.00
C VAL A 102 -4.31 -2.96 5.95
N PRO A 103 -4.34 -4.23 6.39
CA PRO A 103 -3.24 -4.81 7.17
C PRO A 103 -1.92 -4.65 6.45
N THR A 104 -0.91 -4.14 7.17
CA THR A 104 0.32 -3.64 6.55
C THR A 104 1.56 -4.36 7.09
N ALA A 105 2.39 -4.87 6.19
CA ALA A 105 3.72 -5.36 6.52
C ALA A 105 4.65 -4.17 6.83
N PRO A 106 5.36 -4.16 7.97
CA PRO A 106 6.30 -3.09 8.30
C PRO A 106 7.48 -3.06 7.33
N ILE A 107 8.12 -1.90 7.16
CA ILE A 107 9.45 -1.84 6.60
C ILE A 107 10.44 -2.35 7.64
N ALA A 108 11.49 -3.02 7.20
CA ALA A 108 12.44 -3.63 8.10
C ALA A 108 13.87 -3.52 7.60
N ILE A 109 14.82 -3.62 8.52
CA ILE A 109 16.25 -3.66 8.22
C ILE A 109 16.71 -5.11 8.25
N TYR A 110 17.33 -5.54 7.18
CA TYR A 110 17.94 -6.86 7.04
C TYR A 110 19.43 -6.74 6.75
N SER A 111 20.15 -7.81 7.05
CA SER A 111 21.56 -7.99 6.67
C SER A 111 21.87 -9.46 6.46
N HIS A 112 22.70 -9.76 5.46
CA HIS A 112 23.36 -11.08 5.33
C HIS A 112 24.77 -11.09 5.92
N ARG A 113 25.34 -9.89 6.19
CA ARG A 113 26.74 -9.73 6.65
C ARG A 113 26.85 -9.54 8.15
N HIS A 114 25.80 -8.96 8.77
CA HIS A 114 25.79 -8.59 10.18
C HIS A 114 24.62 -9.26 10.91
N LYS A 115 24.85 -9.56 12.18
CA LYS A 115 23.82 -10.17 13.06
C LYS A 115 23.15 -9.15 13.99
N SER A 116 23.71 -7.94 14.07
CA SER A 116 23.21 -6.87 14.94
C SER A 116 23.40 -5.50 14.27
N LEU A 117 22.55 -4.55 14.63
CA LEU A 117 22.71 -3.14 14.25
C LEU A 117 23.91 -2.48 14.91
N ASP A 118 24.39 -3.02 16.05
CA ASP A 118 25.56 -2.52 16.76
C ASP A 118 26.88 -2.76 16.00
N GLU A 119 26.86 -3.65 15.01
CA GLU A 119 28.01 -3.94 14.15
C GLU A 119 28.24 -2.88 13.07
N VAL A 120 27.39 -1.84 12.99
CA VAL A 120 27.57 -0.73 12.05
C VAL A 120 28.89 0.00 12.29
N LYS A 121 29.66 0.20 11.21
CA LYS A 121 30.98 0.85 11.23
C LYS A 121 31.00 2.04 10.28
N GLU A 122 32.01 2.89 10.44
CA GLU A 122 32.29 3.94 9.46
C GLU A 122 32.46 3.32 8.06
N GLY A 123 31.73 3.87 7.09
CA GLY A 123 31.73 3.41 5.70
C GLY A 123 30.78 2.26 5.42
N SER A 124 30.05 1.71 6.41
CA SER A 124 29.01 0.71 6.18
C SER A 124 28.00 1.19 5.14
N THR A 125 27.63 0.29 4.23
CA THR A 125 26.68 0.55 3.16
C THR A 125 25.26 0.22 3.58
N VAL A 126 24.33 1.13 3.31
CA VAL A 126 22.91 0.99 3.69
C VAL A 126 22.05 1.23 2.45
N ALA A 127 21.48 0.17 1.90
CA ALA A 127 20.49 0.30 0.82
C ALA A 127 19.14 0.74 1.38
N LEU A 128 18.45 1.61 0.66
CA LEU A 128 17.12 2.12 1.00
C LEU A 128 16.30 2.42 -0.25
N PRO A 129 14.95 2.52 -0.14
CA PRO A 129 14.12 2.86 -1.27
C PRO A 129 14.49 4.22 -1.87
N ASN A 130 14.44 4.33 -3.20
CA ASN A 130 14.73 5.58 -3.92
C ASN A 130 13.50 6.48 -4.11
N ASP A 131 12.28 5.95 -3.89
CA ASP A 131 11.10 6.82 -3.90
C ASP A 131 11.09 7.76 -2.70
N PRO A 132 10.69 9.05 -2.90
CA PRO A 132 10.86 10.06 -1.86
C PRO A 132 10.17 9.74 -0.53
N THR A 133 9.05 9.04 -0.56
CA THR A 133 8.26 8.80 0.65
C THR A 133 8.80 7.65 1.50
N ASN A 134 9.27 6.58 0.86
CA ASN A 134 9.93 5.50 1.59
C ASN A 134 11.40 5.82 1.92
N ALA A 135 12.08 6.65 1.10
CA ALA A 135 13.39 7.21 1.47
C ALA A 135 13.30 8.05 2.76
N ALA A 136 12.34 8.97 2.84
CA ALA A 136 12.09 9.76 4.04
C ALA A 136 11.84 8.87 5.26
N ARG A 137 11.01 7.84 5.11
CA ARG A 137 10.71 6.85 6.14
C ARG A 137 11.96 6.11 6.62
N ALA A 138 12.85 5.69 5.71
CA ALA A 138 14.11 5.05 6.06
C ALA A 138 15.05 6.01 6.81
N LEU A 139 15.17 7.28 6.37
CA LEU A 139 15.99 8.29 7.03
C LEU A 139 15.53 8.57 8.46
N VAL A 140 14.23 8.63 8.71
CA VAL A 140 13.68 8.79 10.08
C VAL A 140 14.06 7.59 10.97
N VAL A 141 14.00 6.37 10.44
CA VAL A 141 14.42 5.18 11.20
C VAL A 141 15.93 5.21 11.47
N LEU A 142 16.75 5.61 10.49
CA LEU A 142 18.20 5.77 10.68
C LEU A 142 18.55 6.82 11.75
N GLU A 143 17.76 7.90 11.83
CA GLU A 143 17.90 8.89 12.90
C GLU A 143 17.54 8.30 14.28
N GLN A 144 16.43 7.56 14.38
CA GLN A 144 16.02 6.87 15.61
C GLN A 144 17.07 5.86 16.11
N LEU A 145 17.80 5.25 15.18
CA LEU A 145 18.92 4.35 15.48
C LEU A 145 20.21 5.10 15.87
N GLY A 146 20.22 6.44 15.76
CA GLY A 146 21.42 7.25 16.03
C GLY A 146 22.53 7.08 14.99
N TRP A 147 22.20 6.67 13.77
CA TRP A 147 23.18 6.52 12.69
C TRP A 147 23.42 7.83 11.94
N LEU A 148 22.41 8.68 11.89
CA LEU A 148 22.47 10.03 11.35
C LEU A 148 21.62 10.98 12.20
N LYS A 149 21.69 12.28 11.91
CA LYS A 149 20.81 13.31 12.46
C LYS A 149 20.25 14.13 11.30
N LEU A 150 18.95 14.31 11.26
CA LEU A 150 18.28 15.22 10.34
C LEU A 150 18.37 16.67 10.86
N ARG A 151 18.20 17.64 9.98
CA ARG A 151 18.11 19.06 10.36
C ARG A 151 16.87 19.29 11.22
N ASP A 152 16.98 20.16 12.21
CA ASP A 152 15.85 20.52 13.07
C ASP A 152 14.72 21.15 12.21
N GLY A 153 13.48 20.80 12.51
CA GLY A 153 12.29 21.32 11.83
C GLY A 153 11.94 20.69 10.46
N VAL A 154 12.68 19.67 10.03
CA VAL A 154 12.33 18.92 8.83
C VAL A 154 11.04 18.13 9.06
N ASP A 155 10.10 18.21 8.10
CA ASP A 155 8.92 17.35 8.09
C ASP A 155 9.35 15.89 7.86
N PRO A 156 9.13 14.97 8.80
CA PRO A 156 9.60 13.58 8.72
C PRO A 156 9.12 12.83 7.46
N ILE A 157 7.92 13.15 6.96
CA ILE A 157 7.38 12.48 5.76
C ILE A 157 7.93 13.01 4.44
N ARG A 158 8.78 14.05 4.50
CA ARG A 158 9.40 14.73 3.36
C ARG A 158 10.92 14.75 3.44
N ALA A 159 11.50 14.19 4.48
CA ALA A 159 12.94 14.16 4.68
C ALA A 159 13.65 13.54 3.47
N SER A 160 14.79 14.10 3.12
CA SER A 160 15.64 13.64 2.01
C SER A 160 17.10 13.57 2.46
N GLU A 161 17.98 12.99 1.66
CA GLU A 161 19.41 12.96 1.97
C GLU A 161 20.02 14.36 2.17
N LYS A 162 19.45 15.38 1.51
CA LYS A 162 19.86 16.78 1.68
C LYS A 162 19.56 17.35 3.08
N ASP A 163 18.68 16.67 3.79
CA ASP A 163 18.26 17.06 5.14
C ASP A 163 19.09 16.40 6.24
N VAL A 164 20.03 15.54 5.88
CA VAL A 164 20.99 14.95 6.81
C VAL A 164 21.97 16.03 7.27
N ALA A 165 21.83 16.47 8.53
CA ALA A 165 22.73 17.46 9.14
C ALA A 165 24.07 16.81 9.54
N VAL A 166 24.01 15.62 10.12
CA VAL A 166 25.20 14.89 10.58
C VAL A 166 25.03 13.40 10.28
N ASN A 167 25.98 12.83 9.59
CA ASN A 167 26.09 11.40 9.40
C ASN A 167 26.99 10.80 10.51
N LEU A 168 26.38 10.48 11.66
CA LEU A 168 27.08 10.09 12.88
C LEU A 168 27.93 8.84 12.73
N LYS A 169 27.47 7.88 11.90
CA LYS A 169 28.17 6.62 11.63
C LYS A 169 28.95 6.65 10.30
N LYS A 170 28.92 7.78 9.59
CA LYS A 170 29.52 7.94 8.25
C LYS A 170 29.13 6.83 7.29
N ILE A 171 27.89 6.37 7.37
CA ILE A 171 27.32 5.35 6.49
C ILE A 171 27.21 5.84 5.05
N LYS A 172 27.24 4.93 4.10
CA LYS A 172 27.00 5.20 2.67
C LYS A 172 25.59 4.79 2.32
N LEU A 173 24.72 5.76 2.01
CA LEU A 173 23.37 5.51 1.56
C LEU A 173 23.38 5.08 0.09
N ILE A 174 22.62 4.03 -0.25
CA ILE A 174 22.50 3.46 -1.59
C ILE A 174 21.03 3.41 -1.96
N PRO A 175 20.45 4.48 -2.57
CA PRO A 175 19.07 4.49 -3.00
C PRO A 175 18.85 3.52 -4.17
N LEU A 176 17.88 2.61 -4.04
CA LEU A 176 17.52 1.61 -5.03
C LEU A 176 16.00 1.54 -5.21
N GLU A 177 15.55 1.08 -6.35
CA GLU A 177 14.16 0.65 -6.55
C GLU A 177 13.76 -0.35 -5.47
N ALA A 178 12.59 -0.17 -4.86
CA ALA A 178 12.16 -0.97 -3.72
C ALA A 178 12.17 -2.49 -4.01
N ALA A 179 11.85 -2.89 -5.23
CA ALA A 179 11.90 -4.29 -5.67
C ALA A 179 13.33 -4.87 -5.75
N GLN A 180 14.37 -4.03 -5.79
CA GLN A 180 15.77 -4.48 -5.86
C GLN A 180 16.41 -4.62 -4.46
N LEU A 181 15.80 -4.04 -3.43
CA LEU A 181 16.36 -4.03 -2.08
C LEU A 181 16.63 -5.43 -1.50
N PRO A 182 15.78 -6.45 -1.70
CA PRO A 182 16.12 -7.80 -1.22
C PRO A 182 17.42 -8.35 -1.85
N ARG A 183 17.68 -8.05 -3.12
CA ARG A 183 18.89 -8.49 -3.82
C ARG A 183 20.13 -7.74 -3.35
N SER A 184 19.99 -6.48 -2.93
CA SER A 184 21.10 -5.66 -2.44
C SER A 184 21.77 -6.23 -1.19
N LEU A 185 21.12 -7.15 -0.47
CA LEU A 185 21.69 -7.83 0.70
C LEU A 185 22.98 -8.62 0.37
N ALA A 186 23.21 -8.99 -0.89
CA ALA A 186 24.45 -9.61 -1.33
C ALA A 186 25.63 -8.61 -1.32
N ASP A 187 25.37 -7.33 -1.60
CA ASP A 187 26.38 -6.31 -1.88
C ASP A 187 26.47 -5.23 -0.82
N THR A 188 25.46 -5.08 0.05
CA THR A 188 25.38 -4.05 1.08
C THR A 188 25.48 -4.62 2.49
N ASP A 189 25.88 -3.78 3.45
CA ASP A 189 25.95 -4.21 4.84
C ASP A 189 24.54 -4.31 5.46
N TYR A 190 23.67 -3.36 5.14
CA TYR A 190 22.27 -3.33 5.60
C TYR A 190 21.36 -2.91 4.44
N SER A 191 20.12 -3.36 4.47
CA SER A 191 19.09 -2.92 3.52
C SER A 191 17.76 -2.68 4.23
N PHE A 192 17.15 -1.50 3.97
CA PHE A 192 15.78 -1.17 4.34
C PHE A 192 14.84 -1.75 3.29
N ILE A 193 14.10 -2.78 3.63
CA ILE A 193 13.24 -3.49 2.69
C ILE A 193 11.78 -3.33 3.09
N ASN A 194 10.96 -2.82 2.15
CA ASN A 194 9.52 -2.77 2.33
C ASN A 194 8.96 -4.18 2.53
N GLY A 195 8.08 -4.36 3.52
CA GLY A 195 7.64 -5.67 3.96
C GLY A 195 7.05 -6.57 2.87
N ASN A 196 6.35 -5.99 1.87
CA ASN A 196 5.84 -6.75 0.73
C ASN A 196 6.97 -7.37 -0.11
N PHE A 197 8.02 -6.62 -0.42
CA PHE A 197 9.16 -7.14 -1.18
C PHE A 197 10.04 -8.08 -0.35
N ALA A 198 10.18 -7.83 0.94
CA ALA A 198 10.85 -8.76 1.84
C ALA A 198 10.17 -10.14 1.81
N LEU A 199 8.87 -10.18 2.06
CA LEU A 199 8.09 -11.42 2.07
C LEU A 199 8.03 -12.09 0.69
N ALA A 200 7.85 -11.30 -0.38
CA ALA A 200 7.84 -11.82 -1.75
C ALA A 200 9.19 -12.43 -2.17
N SER A 201 10.30 -12.00 -1.57
CA SER A 201 11.64 -12.56 -1.79
C SER A 201 11.99 -13.74 -0.89
N GLY A 202 11.08 -14.15 0.02
CA GLY A 202 11.27 -15.26 0.95
C GLY A 202 11.89 -14.87 2.29
N LEU A 203 12.19 -13.59 2.54
CA LEU A 203 12.63 -13.11 3.85
C LEU A 203 11.45 -13.16 4.84
N LYS A 204 11.75 -13.40 6.11
CA LYS A 204 10.75 -13.42 7.18
C LYS A 204 10.84 -12.15 8.01
N ILE A 205 9.71 -11.67 8.50
CA ILE A 205 9.66 -10.53 9.43
C ILE A 205 10.50 -10.80 10.68
N THR A 206 10.54 -12.06 11.13
CA THR A 206 11.30 -12.49 12.31
C THR A 206 12.82 -12.53 12.10
N GLU A 207 13.29 -12.43 10.87
CA GLU A 207 14.72 -12.41 10.52
C GLU A 207 15.27 -10.97 10.42
N ALA A 208 14.39 -9.96 10.55
CA ALA A 208 14.79 -8.57 10.51
C ALA A 208 15.60 -8.19 11.76
N LEU A 209 16.66 -7.40 11.55
CA LEU A 209 17.45 -6.82 12.65
C LEU A 209 16.69 -5.71 13.39
N ALA A 210 15.80 -5.02 12.68
CA ALA A 210 14.84 -4.07 13.25
C ALA A 210 13.59 -3.98 12.39
N LEU A 211 12.46 -3.74 13.05
CA LEU A 211 11.19 -3.43 12.44
C LEU A 211 10.83 -1.99 12.74
N GLU A 212 10.33 -1.29 11.74
CA GLU A 212 9.72 0.02 11.97
C GLU A 212 8.47 -0.14 12.84
N LYS A 213 8.26 0.81 13.73
CA LYS A 213 6.97 0.99 14.40
C LYS A 213 6.01 1.68 13.42
N THR A 214 5.34 0.89 12.59
CA THR A 214 4.43 1.41 11.57
C THR A 214 3.25 2.12 12.23
N GLY A 215 3.25 3.44 12.16
CA GLY A 215 2.12 4.27 12.60
C GLY A 215 1.01 4.35 11.54
N PRO A 216 -0.12 4.99 11.87
CA PRO A 216 -1.27 5.14 10.95
C PRO A 216 -0.92 5.79 9.61
N THR A 217 0.11 6.65 9.58
CA THR A 217 0.61 7.36 8.40
C THR A 217 1.17 6.43 7.33
N TYR A 218 1.75 5.31 7.74
CA TYR A 218 2.38 4.36 6.82
C TYR A 218 1.59 3.05 6.67
N GLN A 219 0.35 3.01 7.17
CA GLN A 219 -0.55 1.91 6.82
C GLN A 219 -0.92 1.98 5.35
N ASN A 220 -0.89 0.82 4.68
CA ASN A 220 -1.30 0.71 3.30
C ASN A 220 -2.81 0.86 3.15
N VAL A 221 -3.21 1.24 1.96
CA VAL A 221 -4.59 1.55 1.63
C VAL A 221 -5.05 0.81 0.37
N VAL A 222 -6.34 0.60 0.25
CA VAL A 222 -7.00 0.40 -1.03
C VAL A 222 -7.22 1.76 -1.65
N ALA A 223 -6.80 1.93 -2.90
CA ALA A 223 -7.13 3.10 -3.70
C ALA A 223 -8.13 2.75 -4.81
N VAL A 224 -8.99 3.71 -5.13
CA VAL A 224 -9.96 3.66 -6.22
C VAL A 224 -9.91 4.99 -6.99
N ARG A 225 -10.50 5.03 -8.19
CA ARG A 225 -10.74 6.34 -8.83
C ARG A 225 -11.67 7.19 -7.96
N THR A 226 -11.40 8.49 -7.88
CA THR A 226 -12.15 9.40 -7.02
C THR A 226 -13.65 9.39 -7.35
N ASP A 227 -14.00 9.36 -8.63
CA ASP A 227 -15.39 9.33 -9.11
C ASP A 227 -16.12 8.00 -8.87
N ASP A 228 -15.39 6.97 -8.50
CA ASP A 228 -15.97 5.65 -8.22
C ASP A 228 -16.28 5.43 -6.74
N LYS A 229 -15.85 6.33 -5.86
CA LYS A 229 -15.80 6.14 -4.41
C LYS A 229 -17.15 5.78 -3.78
N ASP A 230 -18.23 6.33 -4.32
CA ASP A 230 -19.60 6.13 -3.79
C ASP A 230 -20.37 5.02 -4.53
N LYS A 231 -19.74 4.32 -5.45
CA LYS A 231 -20.39 3.26 -6.22
C LYS A 231 -20.68 2.02 -5.35
N PRO A 232 -21.76 1.29 -5.62
CA PRO A 232 -22.14 0.11 -4.83
C PRO A 232 -21.01 -0.92 -4.73
N TRP A 233 -20.34 -1.25 -5.83
CA TRP A 233 -19.24 -2.20 -5.84
C TRP A 233 -18.03 -1.77 -5.00
N VAL A 234 -17.78 -0.45 -4.84
CA VAL A 234 -16.72 0.08 -3.98
C VAL A 234 -17.10 -0.09 -2.51
N ARG A 235 -18.37 0.11 -2.16
CA ARG A 235 -18.87 -0.20 -0.81
C ARG A 235 -18.73 -1.67 -0.48
N ASP A 236 -19.03 -2.55 -1.42
CA ASP A 236 -18.84 -4.00 -1.25
C ASP A 236 -17.37 -4.39 -1.02
N ILE A 237 -16.43 -3.73 -1.71
CA ILE A 237 -15.00 -3.89 -1.42
C ILE A 237 -14.70 -3.47 0.02
N ALA A 238 -15.18 -2.31 0.46
CA ALA A 238 -14.94 -1.82 1.81
C ALA A 238 -15.52 -2.75 2.88
N GLU A 239 -16.72 -3.29 2.65
CA GLU A 239 -17.35 -4.28 3.54
C GLU A 239 -16.53 -5.56 3.62
N ALA A 240 -16.03 -6.08 2.49
CA ALA A 240 -15.19 -7.28 2.46
C ALA A 240 -13.93 -7.09 3.33
N TYR A 241 -13.24 -5.96 3.20
CA TYR A 241 -12.06 -5.66 4.02
C TYR A 241 -12.38 -5.50 5.52
N ARG A 242 -13.58 -5.01 5.88
CA ARG A 242 -14.01 -4.81 7.27
C ARG A 242 -14.65 -6.04 7.89
N SER A 243 -14.72 -7.14 7.19
CA SER A 243 -15.39 -8.36 7.65
C SER A 243 -14.59 -9.15 8.69
N ARG A 244 -15.29 -9.95 9.50
CA ARG A 244 -14.66 -10.91 10.43
C ARG A 244 -13.94 -12.02 9.67
N GLU A 245 -14.43 -12.40 8.50
CA GLU A 245 -13.83 -13.38 7.64
C GLU A 245 -12.45 -12.94 7.16
N PHE A 246 -12.32 -11.66 6.75
CA PHE A 246 -11.01 -11.12 6.37
C PHE A 246 -10.08 -10.96 7.57
N LEU A 247 -10.58 -10.61 8.75
CA LEU A 247 -9.79 -10.62 9.98
C LEU A 247 -9.20 -12.01 10.24
N ALA A 248 -10.00 -13.08 10.13
CA ALA A 248 -9.52 -14.46 10.32
C ALA A 248 -8.43 -14.83 9.29
N VAL A 249 -8.56 -14.40 8.04
CA VAL A 249 -7.51 -14.57 7.03
C VAL A 249 -6.24 -13.81 7.41
N THR A 250 -6.37 -12.57 7.89
CA THR A 250 -5.24 -11.76 8.33
C THR A 250 -4.46 -12.43 9.46
N GLU A 251 -5.17 -12.90 10.48
CA GLU A 251 -4.55 -13.55 11.65
C GLU A 251 -3.86 -14.86 11.29
N LYS A 252 -4.45 -15.64 10.39
CA LYS A 252 -3.91 -16.93 9.97
C LYS A 252 -2.73 -16.80 8.99
N SER A 253 -2.85 -15.91 8.00
CA SER A 253 -1.97 -15.93 6.83
C SER A 253 -0.95 -14.78 6.81
N PHE A 254 -1.15 -13.74 7.62
CA PHE A 254 -0.29 -12.55 7.64
C PHE A 254 0.19 -12.20 9.05
N PRO A 255 0.87 -13.15 9.75
CA PRO A 255 1.39 -12.88 11.09
C PRO A 255 2.43 -11.74 11.07
N GLY A 256 2.37 -10.86 12.07
CA GLY A 256 3.26 -9.69 12.17
C GLY A 256 2.82 -8.48 11.36
N PHE A 257 1.72 -8.55 10.59
CA PHE A 257 1.13 -7.37 9.96
C PHE A 257 0.47 -6.46 10.99
N VAL A 258 0.64 -5.16 10.81
CA VAL A 258 -0.06 -4.16 11.62
C VAL A 258 -1.53 -4.16 11.22
N LYS A 259 -2.39 -4.54 12.16
CA LYS A 259 -3.85 -4.54 11.97
C LYS A 259 -4.39 -3.10 11.85
N THR A 260 -5.43 -2.94 11.08
CA THR A 260 -6.18 -1.68 11.00
C THR A 260 -7.06 -1.47 12.24
N ASP A 261 -7.50 -0.22 12.47
CA ASP A 261 -8.36 0.12 13.60
C ASP A 261 -9.65 -0.72 13.64
N TYR A 262 -10.27 -0.95 12.46
CA TYR A 262 -11.47 -1.79 12.37
C TYR A 262 -11.21 -3.28 12.68
N GLN A 263 -10.03 -3.80 12.33
CA GLN A 263 -9.65 -5.16 12.71
C GLN A 263 -9.33 -5.27 14.20
N GLN A 264 -8.70 -4.27 14.78
CA GLN A 264 -8.46 -4.20 16.22
C GLN A 264 -9.79 -4.13 17.00
N ALA A 265 -10.75 -3.34 16.53
CA ALA A 265 -12.08 -3.29 17.10
C ALA A 265 -12.80 -4.66 17.04
N LEU A 266 -12.69 -5.37 15.92
CA LEU A 266 -13.29 -6.71 15.76
C LEU A 266 -12.63 -7.78 16.64
N SER A 267 -11.32 -7.68 16.90
CA SER A 267 -10.58 -8.61 17.75
C SER A 267 -10.72 -8.33 19.24
N GLY A 268 -11.41 -7.27 19.64
CA GLY A 268 -11.52 -6.84 21.04
C GLY A 268 -10.22 -6.25 21.63
N THR A 269 -9.23 -5.97 20.80
CA THR A 269 -7.92 -5.39 21.17
C THR A 269 -7.85 -3.90 20.94
N ALA A 270 -8.99 -3.20 20.77
CA ALA A 270 -9.02 -1.76 20.61
C ALA A 270 -8.43 -1.10 21.87
N THR A 271 -7.16 -0.73 21.82
CA THR A 271 -6.57 0.17 22.80
C THR A 271 -7.25 1.52 22.63
N ALA A 272 -7.92 1.96 23.70
CA ALA A 272 -8.42 3.32 23.80
C ALA A 272 -7.19 4.25 23.65
N SER A 273 -7.00 4.78 22.45
CA SER A 273 -6.06 5.88 22.22
C SER A 273 -6.67 7.13 22.85
N ARG A 274 -6.20 7.47 24.03
CA ARG A 274 -6.35 8.82 24.62
C ARG A 274 -5.27 9.74 24.09
#